data_eca44b2cc9ad78717e64bcc3a9cec22b
#
_entry.id   eca44b2cc9ad78717e64bcc3a9cec22b
#
_cell.length_a   1.000
_cell.length_b   1.000
_cell.length_c   1.000
_cell.angle_alpha   90.00
_cell.angle_beta   90.00
_cell.angle_gamma   90.00
#
_symmetry.space_group_name_H-M   'P 1'
#
loop_
_entity.id
_entity.type
_entity.pdbx_description
1 polymer ?
#
loop_
_entity_poly.entity_id
_entity_poly.type
_entity_poly.pdbx_seq_one_letter_code
_entity_poly.pdbx_strand_id
1 'polypeptide(L)'
;MDTMDYIKSGIEKLFKTNPNIHISVSRTHPKVIVDASPAKIVGVYKNIFQVEEYEGGKMPTRHTFQYGEVLIGQVVIEELDYVPMVSILNKK
;
A
#
# COMPACT_ATOMS: atom_id res chain seq x y z
N MET A 1 14.49 5.26 -14.49
CA MET A 1 13.13 5.31 -13.90
C MET A 1 13.27 5.73 -12.44
N ASP A 2 12.55 6.74 -12.00
CA ASP A 2 12.67 7.11 -10.62
C ASP A 2 11.86 6.18 -9.72
N THR A 3 12.10 6.28 -8.42
CA THR A 3 11.50 5.35 -7.45
C THR A 3 9.97 5.45 -7.41
N MET A 4 9.42 6.65 -7.57
CA MET A 4 7.96 6.82 -7.62
C MET A 4 7.35 6.11 -8.82
N ASP A 5 8.00 6.20 -9.98
CA ASP A 5 7.54 5.51 -11.18
C ASP A 5 7.59 3.99 -10.99
N TYR A 6 8.63 3.51 -10.33
CA TYR A 6 8.77 2.09 -10.03
C TYR A 6 7.62 1.60 -9.15
N ILE A 7 7.32 2.35 -8.10
CA ILE A 7 6.23 2.01 -7.18
C ILE A 7 4.89 2.00 -7.91
N LYS A 8 4.62 3.07 -8.67
CA LYS A 8 3.37 3.18 -9.41
C LYS A 8 3.23 2.05 -10.42
N SER A 9 4.27 1.74 -11.17
CA SER A 9 4.26 0.66 -12.14
C SER A 9 4.01 -0.69 -11.48
N GLY A 10 4.61 -0.93 -10.32
CA GLY A 10 4.39 -2.15 -9.56
C GLY A 10 2.96 -2.30 -9.10
N ILE A 11 2.37 -1.21 -8.60
CA ILE A 11 0.97 -1.23 -8.16
C ILE A 11 0.04 -1.43 -9.34
N GLU A 12 0.29 -0.77 -10.47
CA GLU A 12 -0.49 -0.98 -11.70
C GLU A 12 -0.42 -2.43 -12.15
N LYS A 13 0.76 -3.03 -12.10
CA LYS A 13 0.93 -4.42 -12.49
C LYS A 13 0.12 -5.35 -11.57
N LEU A 14 0.19 -5.13 -10.27
CA LEU A 14 -0.61 -5.91 -9.32
C LEU A 14 -2.10 -5.75 -9.58
N PHE A 15 -2.54 -4.53 -9.84
CA PHE A 15 -3.94 -4.26 -10.14
C PHE A 15 -4.43 -5.09 -11.34
N LYS A 16 -3.59 -5.25 -12.35
CA LYS A 16 -3.95 -5.99 -13.57
C LYS A 16 -3.79 -7.50 -13.45
N THR A 17 -2.87 -7.96 -12.61
CA THR A 17 -2.51 -9.38 -12.56
C THR A 17 -3.02 -10.07 -11.30
N ASN A 18 -2.87 -9.43 -10.14
CA ASN A 18 -3.29 -10.01 -8.86
C ASN A 18 -3.57 -8.89 -7.87
N PRO A 19 -4.79 -8.30 -7.90
CA PRO A 19 -5.10 -7.17 -7.04
C PRO A 19 -5.30 -7.54 -5.56
N ASN A 20 -5.33 -8.81 -5.23
CA ASN A 20 -5.48 -9.25 -3.84
C ASN A 20 -4.13 -9.16 -3.14
N ILE A 21 -4.04 -8.27 -2.17
CA ILE A 21 -2.78 -7.93 -1.50
C ILE A 21 -2.96 -7.95 0.00
N HIS A 22 -1.86 -7.76 0.70
CA HIS A 22 -1.86 -7.55 2.14
C HIS A 22 -1.18 -6.21 2.41
N ILE A 23 -1.86 -5.33 3.14
CA ILE A 23 -1.33 -4.00 3.43
C ILE A 23 -1.04 -3.84 4.90
N SER A 24 0.00 -3.06 5.18
CA SER A 24 0.29 -2.57 6.52
C SER A 24 0.35 -1.06 6.44
N VAL A 25 -0.35 -0.39 7.34
CA VAL A 25 -0.43 1.07 7.36
C VAL A 25 -0.01 1.56 8.72
N SER A 26 0.88 2.54 8.74
CA SER A 26 1.31 3.17 9.98
C SER A 26 1.29 4.69 9.78
N ARG A 27 0.34 5.35 10.42
CA ARG A 27 0.18 6.82 10.36
C ARG A 27 0.04 7.36 11.77
N THR A 28 0.46 8.61 11.96
CA THR A 28 0.37 9.29 13.25
C THR A 28 -0.77 10.29 13.33
N HIS A 29 -1.21 10.84 12.20
CA HIS A 29 -2.24 11.88 12.16
C HIS A 29 -3.23 11.64 11.03
N PRO A 30 -4.41 11.05 11.32
CA PRO A 30 -4.77 10.36 12.56
C PRO A 30 -3.96 9.10 12.75
N LYS A 31 -3.87 8.64 13.97
CA LYS A 31 -3.14 7.41 14.26
C LYS A 31 -3.90 6.23 13.67
N VAL A 32 -3.29 5.58 12.70
CA VAL A 32 -3.85 4.39 12.07
C VAL A 32 -2.76 3.33 12.03
N ILE A 33 -3.06 2.17 12.56
CA ILE A 33 -2.13 1.03 12.52
C ILE A 33 -2.90 -0.16 12.00
N VAL A 34 -2.45 -0.65 10.84
CA VAL A 34 -2.99 -1.86 10.21
C VAL A 34 -1.81 -2.74 9.89
N ASP A 35 -1.88 -4.03 10.21
CA ASP A 35 -0.77 -4.94 10.03
C ASP A 35 -1.17 -6.13 9.16
N ALA A 36 -0.57 -6.20 7.98
CA ALA A 36 -0.74 -7.31 7.03
C ALA A 36 -2.20 -7.68 6.79
N SER A 37 -3.06 -6.68 6.65
CA SER A 37 -4.49 -6.90 6.48
C SER A 37 -4.82 -7.24 5.02
N PRO A 38 -5.70 -8.22 4.78
CA PRO A 38 -6.11 -8.54 3.41
C PRO A 38 -6.86 -7.36 2.79
N ALA A 39 -6.52 -7.06 1.54
CA ALA A 39 -7.13 -5.96 0.83
C ALA A 39 -7.11 -6.25 -0.67
N LYS A 40 -7.81 -5.41 -1.43
CA LYS A 40 -7.85 -5.53 -2.88
C LYS A 40 -7.64 -4.16 -3.49
N ILE A 41 -6.74 -4.06 -4.46
CA ILE A 41 -6.56 -2.83 -5.22
C ILE A 41 -7.79 -2.67 -6.12
N VAL A 42 -8.50 -1.55 -5.98
CA VAL A 42 -9.72 -1.31 -6.76
C VAL A 42 -9.59 -0.14 -7.72
N GLY A 43 -8.53 0.63 -7.65
CA GLY A 43 -8.29 1.72 -8.59
C GLY A 43 -6.87 2.21 -8.54
N VAL A 44 -6.32 2.55 -9.69
CA VAL A 44 -4.97 3.11 -9.82
C VAL A 44 -5.09 4.36 -10.68
N TYR A 45 -4.65 5.49 -10.13
CA TYR A 45 -4.81 6.79 -10.77
C TYR A 45 -3.45 7.48 -10.85
N LYS A 46 -3.44 8.68 -11.40
CA LYS A 46 -2.18 9.41 -11.65
C LYS A 46 -1.37 9.63 -10.37
N ASN A 47 -2.02 10.06 -9.30
CA ASN A 47 -1.33 10.46 -8.08
C ASN A 47 -1.70 9.61 -6.87
N ILE A 48 -2.74 8.80 -6.97
CA ILE A 48 -3.25 8.00 -5.86
C ILE A 48 -3.66 6.62 -6.34
N PHE A 49 -3.82 5.72 -5.38
CA PHE A 49 -4.48 4.44 -5.65
C PHE A 49 -5.46 4.15 -4.51
N GLN A 50 -6.41 3.27 -4.78
CA GLN A 50 -7.44 2.92 -3.82
C GLN A 50 -7.45 1.42 -3.58
N VAL A 51 -7.68 1.05 -2.33
CA VAL A 51 -7.83 -0.34 -1.94
C VAL A 51 -9.08 -0.51 -1.10
N GLU A 52 -9.62 -1.73 -1.09
CA GLU A 52 -10.67 -2.12 -0.16
C GLU A 52 -10.09 -3.14 0.81
N GLU A 53 -10.25 -2.88 2.09
CA GLU A 53 -9.77 -3.75 3.15
C GLU A 53 -10.95 -4.59 3.67
N TYR A 54 -10.72 -5.87 3.89
CA TYR A 54 -11.79 -6.83 4.21
C TYR A 54 -11.70 -7.39 5.63
N GLU A 55 -11.09 -6.67 6.52
CA GLU A 55 -10.88 -7.17 7.87
C GLU A 55 -12.19 -7.42 8.61
N GLY A 56 -12.24 -8.53 9.35
CA GLY A 56 -13.29 -8.79 10.33
C GLY A 56 -14.65 -9.20 9.80
N GLY A 57 -14.75 -9.56 8.53
CA GLY A 57 -16.02 -10.00 7.96
C GLY A 57 -17.08 -8.91 7.84
N LYS A 58 -16.71 -7.67 8.05
CA LYS A 58 -17.60 -6.52 7.90
C LYS A 58 -17.57 -6.04 6.46
N MET A 59 -18.36 -5.00 6.17
CA MET A 59 -18.30 -4.37 4.86
C MET A 59 -16.89 -3.83 4.61
N PRO A 60 -16.40 -3.98 3.37
CA PRO A 60 -15.05 -3.49 3.06
C PRO A 60 -14.91 -2.00 3.35
N THR A 61 -13.76 -1.63 3.87
CA THR A 61 -13.41 -0.22 4.10
C THR A 61 -12.51 0.24 2.96
N ARG A 62 -12.88 1.33 2.30
CA ARG A 62 -12.08 1.88 1.21
C ARG A 62 -11.06 2.87 1.74
N HIS A 63 -9.82 2.68 1.33
CA HIS A 63 -8.73 3.59 1.66
C HIS A 63 -8.15 4.17 0.39
N THR A 64 -7.77 5.45 0.45
CA THR A 64 -7.07 6.13 -0.63
C THR A 64 -5.67 6.47 -0.16
N PHE A 65 -4.68 6.09 -0.93
CA PHE A 65 -3.27 6.31 -0.60
C PHE A 65 -2.56 7.04 -1.73
N GLN A 66 -1.57 7.83 -1.34
CA GLN A 66 -0.64 8.43 -2.30
C GLN A 66 0.55 7.49 -2.48
N TYR A 67 1.14 7.50 -3.67
CA TYR A 67 2.33 6.67 -3.93
C TYR A 67 3.50 7.05 -3.02
N GLY A 68 3.56 8.33 -2.63
CA GLY A 68 4.58 8.78 -1.69
C GLY A 68 4.51 8.11 -0.33
N GLU A 69 3.31 7.71 0.10
CA GLU A 69 3.17 7.01 1.37
C GLU A 69 3.81 5.62 1.33
N VAL A 70 3.78 4.99 0.15
CA VAL A 70 4.49 3.72 -0.06
C VAL A 70 6.00 3.97 -0.08
N LEU A 71 6.41 5.06 -0.74
CA LEU A 71 7.82 5.42 -0.84
C LEU A 71 8.48 5.56 0.52
N ILE A 72 7.81 6.22 1.46
CA ILE A 72 8.37 6.48 2.79
C ILE A 72 8.05 5.37 3.80
N GLY A 73 7.31 4.35 3.41
CA GLY A 73 7.06 3.20 4.28
C GLY A 73 5.87 3.35 5.22
N GLN A 74 5.06 4.39 5.09
CA GLN A 74 3.83 4.50 5.86
C GLN A 74 2.79 3.48 5.40
N VAL A 75 2.84 3.10 4.14
CA VAL A 75 2.01 2.05 3.56
C VAL A 75 2.93 1.01 2.96
N VAL A 76 2.77 -0.24 3.38
CA VAL A 76 3.58 -1.35 2.86
C VAL A 76 2.63 -2.35 2.22
N ILE A 77 2.92 -2.71 0.98
CA ILE A 77 2.19 -3.75 0.25
C ILE A 77 3.13 -4.95 0.16
N GLU A 78 2.76 -6.05 0.80
CA GLU A 78 3.65 -7.21 0.88
C GLU A 78 3.99 -7.79 -0.49
N GLU A 79 3.04 -7.75 -1.42
CA GLU A 79 3.21 -8.31 -2.76
C GLU A 79 4.02 -7.41 -3.69
N LEU A 80 4.27 -6.17 -3.28
CA LEU A 80 5.06 -5.23 -4.07
C LEU A 80 6.54 -5.44 -3.81
N ASP A 81 7.31 -5.56 -4.88
CA ASP A 81 8.76 -5.76 -4.78
C ASP A 81 9.44 -4.42 -4.50
N TYR A 82 9.24 -3.90 -3.30
CA TYR A 82 9.81 -2.64 -2.87
C TYR A 82 9.93 -2.61 -1.34
N VAL A 83 11.12 -2.34 -0.85
CA VAL A 83 11.37 -2.18 0.58
C VAL A 83 11.83 -0.75 0.83
N PRO A 84 11.07 0.05 1.59
CA PRO A 84 11.48 1.42 1.89
C PRO A 84 12.81 1.45 2.64
N MET A 85 13.67 2.39 2.24
CA MET A 85 14.97 2.56 2.90
C MET A 85 14.81 2.84 4.39
N VAL A 86 13.79 3.60 4.76
CA VAL A 86 13.51 3.91 6.16
C VAL A 86 13.26 2.64 6.97
N SER A 87 12.52 1.68 6.40
CA SER A 87 12.24 0.41 7.08
C SER A 87 13.51 -0.39 7.30
N ILE A 88 14.44 -0.38 6.33
CA ILE A 88 15.71 -1.06 6.45
C ILE A 88 16.55 -0.43 7.56
N LEU A 89 16.62 0.90 7.59
CA LEU A 89 17.42 1.63 8.57
C LEU A 89 16.92 1.47 10.00
N ASN A 90 15.61 1.32 10.16
CA ASN A 90 14.99 1.19 11.48
C ASN A 90 14.86 -0.23 11.96
N LYS A 91 15.24 -1.19 11.16
CA LYS A 91 15.16 -2.60 11.52
C LYS A 91 16.25 -2.96 12.51
N LYS A 92 15.86 -3.51 13.61
CA LYS A 92 16.78 -3.96 14.65
C LYS A 92 17.08 -5.43 14.49
#